data_3b55a024be29b4af0dd301a5a8dadb9d
#
_entry.id   3b55a024be29b4af0dd301a5a8dadb9d
#
_cell.length_a   1.000
_cell.length_b   1.000
_cell.length_c   1.000
_cell.angle_alpha   90.00
_cell.angle_beta   90.00
_cell.angle_gamma   90.00
#
_symmetry.space_group_name_H-M   'P 1'
#
loop_
_entity.id
_entity.type
_entity.pdbx_description
1 polymer ?
#
loop_
_entity_poly.entity_id
_entity_poly.type
_entity_poly.pdbx_seq_one_letter_code
_entity_poly.pdbx_strand_id
1 'polypeptide(L)'
;MGFILDIFSLTMYIPFLQVDEEDISRNVAHLKKYSWFQALLHDQTCRELIIYDPDVRRVIGRFKTEKLHKKRYNLRCERKLLQALHRAM
;
A
#
# COMPACT_ATOMS: atom_id res chain seq x y z
N MET A 1 11.83 6.70 -24.16
CA MET A 1 11.64 6.65 -23.99
C MET A 1 11.25 6.42 -23.89
N GLY A 2 10.93 6.50 -23.72
CA GLY A 2 10.54 6.28 -23.59
C GLY A 2 9.99 6.24 -23.43
N PHE A 3 9.79 6.04 -23.62
CA PHE A 3 9.31 6.10 -23.22
C PHE A 3 8.83 5.44 -22.90
N ILE A 4 8.94 4.80 -22.85
CA ILE A 4 8.47 4.47 -22.38
C ILE A 4 8.07 4.80 -21.85
N LEU A 5 8.55 4.74 -21.98
CA LEU A 5 8.36 5.44 -21.30
C LEU A 5 7.45 6.13 -21.35
N ASP A 6 6.87 5.80 -22.07
CA ASP A 6 5.97 6.66 -22.10
C ASP A 6 4.67 6.41 -21.50
N ILE A 7 4.04 5.34 -21.49
CA ILE A 7 2.91 4.97 -20.70
C ILE A 7 3.14 5.26 -19.30
N PHE A 8 4.28 4.91 -18.90
CA PHE A 8 4.77 5.16 -17.62
C PHE A 8 4.80 6.64 -17.32
N SER A 9 5.17 7.42 -18.32
CA SER A 9 5.17 8.85 -18.18
C SER A 9 3.79 9.41 -17.96
N LEU A 10 2.80 8.85 -18.62
CA LEU A 10 1.45 9.32 -18.44
C LEU A 10 1.00 9.20 -17.02
N THR A 11 1.34 8.11 -16.38
CA THR A 11 1.02 7.91 -14.99
C THR A 11 1.61 9.00 -14.15
N MET A 12 2.77 9.43 -14.50
CA MET A 12 3.48 10.43 -13.72
C MET A 12 2.89 11.82 -13.83
N TYR A 13 2.06 12.05 -14.82
CA TYR A 13 1.44 13.35 -15.00
C TYR A 13 0.26 13.58 -14.10
N ILE A 14 -0.09 12.61 -13.27
CA ILE A 14 -1.19 12.79 -12.35
C ILE A 14 -0.65 12.54 -10.94
N PRO A 15 0.16 13.48 -10.47
CA PRO A 15 0.89 13.25 -9.21
C PRO A 15 -0.03 13.07 -8.00
N PHE A 16 -1.20 13.70 -8.01
CA PHE A 16 -2.11 13.52 -6.86
C PHE A 16 -2.70 12.13 -6.79
N LEU A 17 -2.56 11.33 -7.85
CA LEU A 17 -3.01 9.95 -7.83
C LEU A 17 -1.86 8.98 -7.64
N GLN A 18 -0.66 9.48 -7.68
CA GLN A 18 0.50 8.62 -7.56
C GLN A 18 0.92 8.47 -6.11
N VAL A 19 1.52 7.33 -5.86
CA VAL A 19 2.10 7.04 -4.57
C VAL A 19 3.54 6.64 -4.80
N ASP A 20 4.45 7.33 -4.16
CA ASP A 20 5.88 7.04 -4.29
C ASP A 20 6.24 5.72 -3.66
N GLU A 21 7.22 5.06 -4.27
CA GLU A 21 7.78 3.85 -3.68
C GLU A 21 8.35 4.12 -2.29
N GLU A 22 8.88 5.30 -2.10
CA GLU A 22 9.38 5.67 -0.77
C GLU A 22 8.27 5.74 0.25
N ASP A 23 7.13 6.28 -0.14
CA ASP A 23 5.97 6.32 0.75
C ASP A 23 5.52 4.93 1.11
N ILE A 24 5.46 4.03 0.12
CA ILE A 24 5.05 2.66 0.35
C ILE A 24 6.02 1.96 1.28
N SER A 25 7.30 2.07 1.03
CA SER A 25 8.33 1.44 1.86
C SER A 25 8.28 1.94 3.29
N ARG A 26 8.16 3.25 3.45
CA ARG A 26 8.08 3.85 4.77
C ARG A 26 6.84 3.37 5.51
N ASN A 27 5.71 3.34 4.81
CA ASN A 27 4.46 2.93 5.42
C ASN A 27 4.48 1.44 5.79
N VAL A 28 5.05 0.61 4.94
CA VAL A 28 5.21 -0.81 5.28
C VAL A 28 6.05 -0.97 6.54
N ALA A 29 7.13 -0.21 6.65
CA ALA A 29 7.98 -0.29 7.83
C ALA A 29 7.21 0.06 9.10
N HIS A 30 6.34 1.07 9.03
CA HIS A 30 5.51 1.44 10.17
C HIS A 30 4.45 0.38 10.46
N LEU A 31 3.82 -0.16 9.42
CA LEU A 31 2.77 -1.16 9.58
C LEU A 31 3.29 -2.45 10.18
N LYS A 32 4.55 -2.77 9.94
CA LYS A 32 5.15 -4.00 10.49
C LYS A 32 5.14 -4.06 12.00
N LYS A 33 4.93 -2.93 12.66
CA LYS A 33 4.85 -2.89 14.12
C LYS A 33 3.53 -3.46 14.65
N TYR A 34 2.54 -3.65 13.78
CA TYR A 34 1.21 -4.05 14.20
C TYR A 34 0.96 -5.51 13.85
N SER A 35 0.34 -6.23 14.79
CA SER A 35 0.17 -7.67 14.65
C SER A 35 -0.71 -8.04 13.45
N TRP A 36 -1.73 -7.23 13.16
CA TRP A 36 -2.59 -7.56 12.03
C TRP A 36 -1.85 -7.51 10.70
N PHE A 37 -0.91 -6.58 10.56
CA PHE A 37 -0.13 -6.49 9.33
C PHE A 37 0.88 -7.63 9.27
N GLN A 38 1.49 -7.96 10.40
CA GLN A 38 2.41 -9.10 10.47
C GLN A 38 1.72 -10.38 10.04
N ALA A 39 0.48 -10.57 10.50
CA ALA A 39 -0.31 -11.75 10.12
C ALA A 39 -0.52 -11.81 8.61
N LEU A 40 -0.79 -10.67 7.99
CA LEU A 40 -0.94 -10.63 6.54
C LEU A 40 0.36 -11.01 5.82
N LEU A 41 1.48 -10.58 6.36
CA LEU A 41 2.77 -10.90 5.73
C LEU A 41 3.13 -12.37 5.88
N HIS A 42 2.56 -13.05 6.86
CA HIS A 42 2.79 -14.50 7.00
C HIS A 42 1.97 -15.32 6.04
N ASP A 43 0.90 -14.76 5.51
CA ASP A 43 0.12 -15.44 4.47
C ASP A 43 0.79 -15.18 3.13
N GLN A 44 1.17 -16.25 2.45
CA GLN A 44 1.94 -16.11 1.21
C GLN A 44 1.20 -15.29 0.15
N THR A 45 -0.08 -15.55 -0.03
CA THR A 45 -0.87 -14.83 -1.03
C THR A 45 -0.95 -13.34 -0.69
N CYS A 46 -1.24 -13.03 0.56
CA CYS A 46 -1.32 -11.62 0.97
C CYS A 46 0.03 -10.93 0.84
N ARG A 47 1.09 -11.63 1.22
CA ARG A 47 2.43 -11.04 1.13
C ARG A 47 2.77 -10.70 -0.30
N GLU A 48 2.47 -11.60 -1.24
CA GLU A 48 2.76 -11.34 -2.64
C GLU A 48 1.97 -10.16 -3.17
N LEU A 49 0.71 -10.05 -2.78
CA LEU A 49 -0.09 -8.93 -3.21
C LEU A 49 0.45 -7.61 -2.64
N ILE A 50 0.88 -7.62 -1.39
CA ILE A 50 1.45 -6.43 -0.77
C ILE A 50 2.73 -6.01 -1.49
N ILE A 51 3.50 -6.98 -1.95
CA ILE A 51 4.78 -6.68 -2.58
C ILE A 51 4.59 -6.27 -4.05
N TYR A 52 3.64 -6.86 -4.76
CA TYR A 52 3.58 -6.72 -6.21
C TYR A 52 2.33 -6.06 -6.77
N ASP A 53 1.21 -6.14 -6.09
CA ASP A 53 -0.05 -5.64 -6.67
C ASP A 53 -0.11 -4.12 -6.58
N PRO A 54 -0.25 -3.43 -7.72
CA PRO A 54 -0.21 -1.96 -7.70
C PRO A 54 -1.37 -1.33 -6.94
N ASP A 55 -2.54 -1.94 -6.95
CA ASP A 55 -3.69 -1.38 -6.24
C ASP A 55 -3.52 -1.51 -4.74
N VAL A 56 -3.05 -2.67 -4.29
CA VAL A 56 -2.78 -2.90 -2.87
C VAL A 56 -1.69 -1.95 -2.39
N ARG A 57 -0.64 -1.80 -3.19
CA ARG A 57 0.47 -0.92 -2.82
C ARG A 57 0.03 0.53 -2.76
N ARG A 58 -0.87 0.94 -3.65
CA ARG A 58 -1.39 2.31 -3.64
C ARG A 58 -2.18 2.59 -2.37
N VAL A 59 -2.96 1.63 -1.92
CA VAL A 59 -3.71 1.77 -0.66
C VAL A 59 -2.73 1.98 0.49
N ILE A 60 -1.70 1.15 0.56
CA ILE A 60 -0.71 1.26 1.62
C ILE A 60 -0.02 2.63 1.58
N GLY A 61 0.36 3.09 0.41
CA GLY A 61 1.06 4.35 0.28
C GLY A 61 0.25 5.56 0.70
N ARG A 62 -1.07 5.44 0.72
CA ARG A 62 -1.94 6.53 1.11
C ARG A 62 -2.21 6.60 2.61
N PHE A 63 -1.78 5.61 3.35
CA PHE A 63 -1.97 5.62 4.79
C PHE A 63 -1.13 6.72 5.43
N LYS A 64 -1.74 7.38 6.41
CA LYS A 64 -1.04 8.40 7.20
C LYS A 64 -0.49 7.73 8.44
N THR A 65 0.76 7.30 8.35
CA THR A 65 1.35 6.49 9.40
C THR A 65 1.49 7.23 10.73
N GLU A 66 1.53 8.54 10.69
CA GLU A 66 1.56 9.32 11.93
C GLU A 66 0.27 9.18 12.73
N LYS A 67 -0.80 8.66 12.11
CA LYS A 67 -2.07 8.45 12.78
C LYS A 67 -2.33 7.02 13.17
N LEU A 68 -1.41 6.11 12.84
CA LEU A 68 -1.62 4.69 13.12
C LEU A 68 -1.74 4.37 14.60
N HIS A 69 -1.18 5.22 15.45
CA HIS A 69 -1.32 5.01 16.90
C HIS A 69 -2.74 5.23 17.39
N LYS A 70 -3.58 5.86 16.60
CA LYS A 70 -4.98 6.07 16.95
C LYS A 70 -5.77 4.83 16.58
N LYS A 71 -6.46 4.27 17.56
CA LYS A 71 -7.13 2.99 17.40
C LYS A 71 -8.10 2.99 16.23
N ARG A 72 -8.93 4.03 16.12
CA ARG A 72 -9.92 4.10 15.05
C ARG A 72 -9.27 4.16 13.68
N TYR A 73 -8.22 4.95 13.56
CA TYR A 73 -7.54 5.07 12.29
C TYR A 73 -6.85 3.76 11.92
N ASN A 74 -6.23 3.13 12.89
CA ASN A 74 -5.57 1.84 12.69
C ASN A 74 -6.56 0.81 12.17
N LEU A 75 -7.73 0.71 12.78
CA LEU A 75 -8.77 -0.21 12.33
C LEU A 75 -9.25 0.11 10.93
N ARG A 76 -9.34 1.39 10.61
CA ARG A 76 -9.74 1.80 9.26
C ARG A 76 -8.71 1.37 8.23
N CYS A 77 -7.43 1.52 8.55
CA CYS A 77 -6.37 1.10 7.66
C CYS A 77 -6.40 -0.40 7.43
N GLU A 78 -6.57 -1.16 8.51
CA GLU A 78 -6.69 -2.60 8.40
C GLU A 78 -7.85 -2.99 7.48
N ARG A 79 -8.99 -2.36 7.68
CA ARG A 79 -10.18 -2.67 6.88
C ARG A 79 -9.96 -2.33 5.41
N LYS A 80 -9.36 -1.17 5.13
CA LYS A 80 -9.10 -0.76 3.76
C LYS A 80 -8.13 -1.70 3.07
N LEU A 81 -7.10 -2.11 3.79
CA LEU A 81 -6.12 -3.02 3.21
C LEU A 81 -6.74 -4.38 2.95
N LEU A 82 -7.55 -4.89 3.88
CA LEU A 82 -8.22 -6.16 3.68
C LEU A 82 -9.15 -6.11 2.48
N GLN A 83 -9.84 -5.00 2.28
CA GLN A 83 -10.70 -4.85 1.11
C GLN A 83 -9.89 -4.87 -0.19
N ALA A 84 -8.74 -4.19 -0.19
CA ALA A 84 -7.90 -4.17 -1.38
C ALA A 84 -7.34 -5.55 -1.69
N LEU A 85 -6.92 -6.27 -0.65
CA LEU A 85 -6.42 -7.63 -0.82
C LEU A 85 -7.50 -8.55 -1.35
N HIS A 86 -8.71 -8.42 -0.81
CA HIS A 86 -9.83 -9.25 -1.23
C HIS A 86 -10.16 -9.03 -2.71
N ARG A 87 -10.15 -7.77 -3.13
CA ARG A 87 -10.41 -7.47 -4.55
C ARG A 87 -9.32 -8.01 -5.47
N ALA A 88 -8.08 -8.03 -4.99
CA ALA A 88 -6.95 -8.47 -5.79
C ALA A 88 -6.89 -9.99 -5.91
N MET A 89 -7.57 -10.68 -5.03
CA MET A 89 -7.64 -12.13 -5.10
C MET A 89 -8.68 -12.55 -6.12
#